data_5001e28e63e85e2a9e2b2ea927cb7253
#
_entry.id   5001e28e63e85e2a9e2b2ea927cb7253
#
_cell.length_a   1.000
_cell.length_b   1.000
_cell.length_c   1.000
_cell.angle_alpha   90.00
_cell.angle_beta   90.00
_cell.angle_gamma   90.00
#
_symmetry.space_group_name_H-M   'P 1'
#
loop_
_entity.id
_entity.type
_entity.pdbx_description
1 polymer ?
#
loop_
_entity_poly.entity_id
_entity_poly.type
_entity_poly.pdbx_seq_one_letter_code
_entity_poly.pdbx_strand_id
1 'polypeptide(L)'
;NDAFMYLIIHNDLNHKYPNKFSMHDFRELNTKENNPYSGAYYTIRSIRENEIDIWFVLHHNPGPLAVWAEKAVEKSEVAMWGPRTSFSPPNGTKSYLFIADETAQPAALASIENLRDNEKYICLFETQNESTKFKYDDPQNRIEWIFREDIAAGEGTKLLKRVENLSMDPKNLYVFCAGEAKQISIIRKTLKKNLSLNADQMSFTGYWRKTG
;
A
#
# COMPACT_ATOMS: atom_id res chain seq x y z
N ASN A 1 7.80 -6.78 -7.49
CA ASN A 1 8.34 -5.94 -6.39
C ASN A 1 7.38 -4.78 -6.14
N ASP A 2 7.18 -4.43 -4.87
CA ASP A 2 6.39 -3.28 -4.40
C ASP A 2 7.03 -1.93 -4.81
N ALA A 3 7.16 -1.68 -6.09
CA ALA A 3 7.68 -0.40 -6.55
C ALA A 3 6.70 0.71 -6.20
N PHE A 4 7.21 1.80 -5.64
CA PHE A 4 6.42 2.98 -5.32
C PHE A 4 7.12 4.25 -5.78
N MET A 5 6.35 5.30 -5.98
CA MET A 5 6.84 6.61 -6.38
C MET A 5 6.13 7.71 -5.61
N TYR A 6 6.78 8.86 -5.54
CA TYR A 6 6.18 10.06 -5.00
C TYR A 6 5.45 10.78 -6.13
N LEU A 7 4.13 10.92 -6.01
CA LEU A 7 3.31 11.68 -6.93
C LEU A 7 3.16 13.10 -6.44
N ILE A 8 3.25 14.06 -7.34
CA ILE A 8 2.98 15.48 -7.07
C ILE A 8 1.90 15.92 -8.03
N ILE A 9 0.81 16.45 -7.48
CA ILE A 9 -0.31 17.00 -8.24
C ILE A 9 -0.41 18.50 -8.01
N HIS A 10 -1.05 19.19 -8.94
CA HIS A 10 -1.49 20.57 -8.81
C HIS A 10 -3.01 20.62 -8.66
N ASN A 11 -3.53 21.56 -7.87
CA ASN A 11 -4.97 21.69 -7.63
C ASN A 11 -5.77 22.06 -8.90
N ASP A 12 -5.13 22.72 -9.87
CA ASP A 12 -5.69 22.93 -11.21
C ASP A 12 -5.34 21.74 -12.11
N LEU A 13 -6.35 21.04 -12.60
CA LEU A 13 -6.22 19.87 -13.48
C LEU A 13 -5.63 20.21 -14.86
N ASN A 14 -5.68 21.47 -15.28
CA ASN A 14 -5.11 21.94 -16.54
C ASN A 14 -3.66 22.42 -16.40
N HIS A 15 -3.10 22.38 -15.17
CA HIS A 15 -1.73 22.78 -14.93
C HIS A 15 -0.75 21.96 -15.78
N LYS A 16 0.23 22.64 -16.35
CA LYS A 16 1.32 22.03 -17.09
C LYS A 16 2.63 22.17 -16.31
N TYR A 17 3.29 21.04 -16.07
CA TYR A 17 4.58 21.06 -15.41
C TYR A 17 5.68 21.56 -16.36
N PRO A 18 6.64 22.34 -15.86
CA PRO A 18 7.82 22.70 -16.64
C PRO A 18 8.65 21.43 -16.91
N ASN A 19 9.34 21.40 -18.05
CA ASN A 19 10.16 20.25 -18.47
C ASN A 19 11.21 19.79 -17.44
N LYS A 20 11.56 20.63 -16.47
CA LYS A 20 12.51 20.36 -15.40
C LYS A 20 11.88 20.66 -14.02
N PHE A 21 10.78 20.07 -13.71
CA PHE A 21 10.19 20.14 -12.36
C PHE A 21 10.87 19.13 -11.44
N SER A 22 11.55 19.60 -10.41
CA SER A 22 12.34 18.76 -9.49
C SER A 22 11.69 18.66 -8.11
N MET A 23 12.14 17.68 -7.29
CA MET A 23 11.75 17.61 -5.87
C MET A 23 12.24 18.85 -5.07
N HIS A 24 13.28 19.50 -5.50
CA HIS A 24 13.74 20.75 -4.90
C HIS A 24 12.70 21.83 -5.11
N ASP A 25 12.25 22.01 -6.37
CA ASP A 25 11.20 22.98 -6.72
C ASP A 25 9.91 22.75 -5.92
N PHE A 26 9.49 21.47 -5.82
CA PHE A 26 8.32 21.11 -5.01
C PHE A 26 8.50 21.48 -3.54
N ARG A 27 9.67 21.20 -2.94
CA ARG A 27 9.93 21.51 -1.53
C ARG A 27 9.93 23.01 -1.28
N GLU A 28 10.52 23.80 -2.15
CA GLU A 28 10.49 25.27 -2.04
C GLU A 28 9.06 25.83 -2.14
N LEU A 29 8.27 25.29 -3.08
CA LEU A 29 6.86 25.67 -3.22
C LEU A 29 6.04 25.26 -2.00
N ASN A 30 6.33 24.10 -1.42
CA ASN A 30 5.59 23.54 -0.28
C ASN A 30 5.80 24.33 1.04
N THR A 31 6.75 25.26 1.08
CA THR A 31 6.92 26.19 2.22
C THR A 31 6.09 27.44 2.09
N LYS A 32 5.47 27.70 0.94
CA LYS A 32 4.70 28.91 0.66
C LYS A 32 3.27 28.80 1.16
N GLU A 33 2.77 29.86 1.70
CA GLU A 33 1.35 30.00 2.02
C GLU A 33 0.52 29.88 0.73
N ASN A 34 -0.61 29.13 0.76
CA ASN A 34 -1.44 28.83 -0.41
C ASN A 34 -0.75 28.00 -1.51
N ASN A 35 0.10 27.06 -1.14
CA ASN A 35 0.72 26.14 -2.08
C ASN A 35 -0.34 25.32 -2.85
N PRO A 36 -0.38 25.40 -4.19
CA PRO A 36 -1.32 24.63 -4.99
C PRO A 36 -0.91 23.18 -5.23
N TYR A 37 0.29 22.79 -4.82
CA TYR A 37 0.82 21.44 -5.02
C TYR A 37 0.60 20.57 -3.78
N SER A 38 0.32 19.31 -4.04
CA SER A 38 0.28 18.27 -3.01
C SER A 38 1.02 17.04 -3.48
N GLY A 39 1.63 16.30 -2.54
CA GLY A 39 2.39 15.12 -2.91
C GLY A 39 2.28 14.00 -1.86
N ALA A 40 2.29 12.76 -2.34
CA ALA A 40 2.31 11.55 -1.49
C ALA A 40 2.93 10.37 -2.23
N TYR A 41 3.31 9.34 -1.46
CA TYR A 41 3.78 8.08 -2.02
C TYR A 41 2.62 7.20 -2.44
N TYR A 42 2.74 6.61 -3.63
CA TYR A 42 1.81 5.63 -4.17
C TYR A 42 2.54 4.43 -4.75
N THR A 43 1.93 3.28 -4.62
CA THR A 43 2.43 2.04 -5.22
C THR A 43 2.16 2.03 -6.72
N ILE A 44 3.14 1.60 -7.49
CA ILE A 44 2.94 1.21 -8.89
C ILE A 44 2.33 -0.19 -8.87
N ARG A 45 1.03 -0.29 -9.18
CA ARG A 45 0.33 -1.57 -9.18
C ARG A 45 0.78 -2.47 -10.33
N SER A 46 0.93 -1.90 -11.51
CA SER A 46 1.43 -2.60 -12.69
C SER A 46 2.13 -1.65 -13.67
N ILE A 47 2.95 -2.23 -14.52
CA ILE A 47 3.68 -1.52 -15.57
C ILE A 47 3.41 -2.24 -16.89
N ARG A 48 2.99 -1.50 -17.91
CA ARG A 48 2.76 -2.01 -19.28
C ARG A 48 3.37 -1.03 -20.27
N GLU A 49 4.41 -1.45 -20.97
CA GLU A 49 5.13 -0.60 -21.95
C GLU A 49 5.44 0.82 -21.40
N ASN A 50 4.63 1.80 -21.78
CA ASN A 50 4.80 3.21 -21.38
C ASN A 50 3.73 3.65 -20.36
N GLU A 51 2.97 2.73 -19.79
CA GLU A 51 1.88 3.00 -18.86
C GLU A 51 2.14 2.38 -17.50
N ILE A 52 1.68 3.05 -16.46
CA ILE A 52 1.65 2.52 -15.10
C ILE A 52 0.25 2.62 -14.53
N ASP A 53 -0.13 1.61 -13.74
CA ASP A 53 -1.38 1.66 -12.98
C ASP A 53 -1.08 2.06 -11.53
N ILE A 54 -1.86 3.01 -11.04
CA ILE A 54 -1.83 3.44 -9.64
C ILE A 54 -3.25 3.39 -9.11
N TRP A 55 -3.44 2.71 -7.97
CA TRP A 55 -4.74 2.64 -7.32
C TRP A 55 -4.87 3.69 -6.24
N PHE A 56 -5.99 4.39 -6.24
CA PHE A 56 -6.36 5.36 -5.22
C PHE A 56 -7.52 4.83 -4.40
N VAL A 57 -7.41 4.92 -3.08
CA VAL A 57 -8.53 4.65 -2.18
C VAL A 57 -9.35 5.92 -2.03
N LEU A 58 -10.61 5.88 -2.45
CA LEU A 58 -11.56 6.97 -2.27
C LEU A 58 -12.34 6.77 -0.98
N HIS A 59 -12.39 7.77 -0.13
CA HIS A 59 -13.08 7.74 1.16
C HIS A 59 -13.74 9.10 1.48
N HIS A 60 -14.60 9.15 2.50
CA HIS A 60 -15.42 10.34 2.79
C HIS A 60 -14.64 11.64 3.07
N ASN A 61 -13.42 11.54 3.60
CA ASN A 61 -12.54 12.69 3.80
C ASN A 61 -11.25 12.50 2.97
N PRO A 62 -11.34 12.60 1.64
CA PRO A 62 -10.21 12.29 0.77
C PRO A 62 -9.11 13.34 0.90
N GLY A 63 -7.87 12.90 0.94
CA GLY A 63 -6.73 13.78 0.81
C GLY A 63 -6.63 14.40 -0.60
N PRO A 64 -5.80 15.44 -0.79
CA PRO A 64 -5.73 16.19 -2.05
C PRO A 64 -5.48 15.30 -3.29
N LEU A 65 -4.65 14.26 -3.17
CA LEU A 65 -4.36 13.37 -4.29
C LEU A 65 -5.54 12.47 -4.65
N ALA A 66 -6.33 12.01 -3.68
CA ALA A 66 -7.53 11.24 -3.95
C ALA A 66 -8.61 12.11 -4.61
N VAL A 67 -8.78 13.37 -4.15
CA VAL A 67 -9.67 14.36 -4.80
C VAL A 67 -9.23 14.64 -6.23
N TRP A 68 -7.93 14.77 -6.46
CA TRP A 68 -7.39 14.99 -7.80
C TRP A 68 -7.65 13.76 -8.68
N ALA A 69 -7.38 12.55 -8.20
CA ALA A 69 -7.57 11.31 -8.95
C ALA A 69 -9.03 11.08 -9.38
N GLU A 70 -10.00 11.45 -8.51
CA GLU A 70 -11.42 11.37 -8.83
C GLU A 70 -11.85 12.32 -9.96
N LYS A 71 -11.17 13.46 -10.08
CA LYS A 71 -11.49 14.51 -11.06
C LYS A 71 -10.60 14.51 -12.30
N ALA A 72 -9.46 13.81 -12.24
CA ALA A 72 -8.51 13.77 -13.34
C ALA A 72 -9.14 13.22 -14.63
N VAL A 73 -8.78 13.82 -15.74
CA VAL A 73 -9.21 13.42 -17.06
C VAL A 73 -8.00 13.15 -17.94
N GLU A 74 -8.23 12.58 -19.12
CA GLU A 74 -7.16 12.38 -20.10
C GLU A 74 -6.38 13.69 -20.33
N LYS A 75 -5.04 13.60 -20.29
CA LYS A 75 -4.08 14.73 -20.38
C LYS A 75 -3.96 15.62 -19.14
N SER A 76 -4.63 15.30 -18.00
CA SER A 76 -4.24 15.87 -16.72
C SER A 76 -2.81 15.41 -16.38
N GLU A 77 -1.95 16.34 -16.01
CA GLU A 77 -0.54 16.04 -15.76
C GLU A 77 -0.27 15.77 -14.26
N VAL A 78 0.63 14.85 -13.99
CA VAL A 78 1.18 14.56 -12.66
C VAL A 78 2.69 14.46 -12.74
N ALA A 79 3.40 15.07 -11.80
CA ALA A 79 4.83 14.87 -11.69
C ALA A 79 5.13 13.65 -10.82
N MET A 80 6.12 12.86 -11.21
CA MET A 80 6.47 11.60 -10.55
C MET A 80 7.95 11.56 -10.17
N TRP A 81 8.23 11.04 -8.98
CA TRP A 81 9.57 10.85 -8.46
C TRP A 81 9.80 9.44 -7.96
N GLY A 82 10.71 8.72 -8.53
CA GLY A 82 11.04 7.33 -8.24
C GLY A 82 11.38 6.57 -9.51
N PRO A 83 11.19 5.25 -9.57
CA PRO A 83 10.62 4.41 -8.51
C PRO A 83 11.59 4.04 -7.38
N ARG A 84 11.04 3.59 -6.26
CA ARG A 84 11.76 2.95 -5.14
C ARG A 84 11.07 1.64 -4.79
N THR A 85 11.79 0.75 -4.09
CA THR A 85 11.23 -0.52 -3.58
C THR A 85 11.53 -0.65 -2.10
N SER A 86 10.64 -1.30 -1.34
CA SER A 86 10.85 -1.63 0.07
C SER A 86 10.78 -3.13 0.35
N PHE A 87 10.23 -3.91 -0.58
CA PHE A 87 10.14 -5.36 -0.47
C PHE A 87 11.48 -6.02 -0.73
N SER A 88 12.15 -6.44 0.34
CA SER A 88 13.50 -7.02 0.28
C SER A 88 13.60 -8.24 1.20
N PRO A 89 12.97 -9.36 0.83
CA PRO A 89 13.06 -10.59 1.62
C PRO A 89 14.48 -11.14 1.64
N PRO A 90 14.94 -11.73 2.78
CA PRO A 90 16.24 -12.38 2.87
C PRO A 90 16.39 -13.53 1.89
N ASN A 91 17.63 -13.81 1.50
CA ASN A 91 17.92 -15.00 0.69
C ASN A 91 17.45 -16.26 1.41
N GLY A 92 16.78 -17.15 0.66
CA GLY A 92 16.25 -18.40 1.20
C GLY A 92 14.84 -18.30 1.77
N THR A 93 14.18 -17.13 1.71
CA THR A 93 12.75 -17.01 1.98
C THR A 93 11.97 -17.91 1.02
N LYS A 94 10.98 -18.63 1.54
CA LYS A 94 10.12 -19.56 0.78
C LYS A 94 8.65 -19.42 1.10
N SER A 95 8.33 -18.70 2.16
CA SER A 95 6.96 -18.48 2.61
C SER A 95 6.74 -17.01 2.91
N TYR A 96 5.59 -16.49 2.52
CA TYR A 96 5.25 -15.08 2.65
C TYR A 96 3.90 -14.93 3.33
N LEU A 97 3.80 -13.96 4.21
CA LEU A 97 2.56 -13.48 4.78
C LEU A 97 2.36 -12.02 4.38
N PHE A 98 1.32 -11.75 3.62
CA PHE A 98 0.92 -10.39 3.26
C PHE A 98 -0.28 -9.97 4.08
N ILE A 99 -0.17 -8.84 4.77
CA ILE A 99 -1.26 -8.24 5.55
C ILE A 99 -1.44 -6.81 5.05
N ALA A 100 -2.62 -6.50 4.53
CA ALA A 100 -2.85 -5.21 3.90
C ALA A 100 -4.29 -4.74 4.08
N ASP A 101 -4.46 -3.45 4.35
CA ASP A 101 -5.71 -2.75 4.10
C ASP A 101 -5.81 -2.31 2.62
N GLU A 102 -6.89 -1.65 2.23
CA GLU A 102 -7.11 -1.23 0.84
C GLU A 102 -5.95 -0.42 0.26
N THR A 103 -5.25 0.37 1.08
CA THR A 103 -4.15 1.25 0.62
C THR A 103 -2.90 0.46 0.26
N ALA A 104 -2.69 -0.70 0.88
CA ALA A 104 -1.50 -1.52 0.74
C ALA A 104 -1.72 -2.77 -0.14
N GLN A 105 -2.96 -3.12 -0.48
CA GLN A 105 -3.27 -4.24 -1.39
C GLN A 105 -2.54 -4.16 -2.73
N PRO A 106 -2.40 -2.99 -3.39
CA PRO A 106 -1.61 -2.89 -4.63
C PRO A 106 -0.16 -3.35 -4.48
N ALA A 107 0.49 -3.01 -3.35
CA ALA A 107 1.87 -3.40 -3.06
C ALA A 107 2.01 -4.90 -2.80
N ALA A 108 1.07 -5.47 -2.02
CA ALA A 108 1.02 -6.90 -1.77
C ALA A 108 0.85 -7.69 -3.09
N LEU A 109 -0.11 -7.29 -3.94
CA LEU A 109 -0.35 -7.93 -5.22
C LEU A 109 0.84 -7.83 -6.17
N ALA A 110 1.45 -6.64 -6.32
CA ALA A 110 2.64 -6.46 -7.13
C ALA A 110 3.82 -7.32 -6.64
N SER A 111 3.90 -7.58 -5.33
CA SER A 111 4.90 -8.47 -4.76
C SER A 111 4.59 -9.94 -5.03
N ILE A 112 3.33 -10.36 -4.87
CA ILE A 112 2.87 -11.73 -5.10
C ILE A 112 3.11 -12.16 -6.56
N GLU A 113 2.78 -11.29 -7.51
CA GLU A 113 2.95 -11.54 -8.95
C GLU A 113 4.42 -11.73 -9.38
N ASN A 114 5.36 -11.33 -8.52
CA ASN A 114 6.79 -11.52 -8.73
C ASN A 114 7.39 -12.68 -7.91
N LEU A 115 6.58 -13.43 -7.18
CA LEU A 115 7.05 -14.63 -6.48
C LEU A 115 7.33 -15.77 -7.46
N ARG A 116 8.22 -16.65 -7.07
CA ARG A 116 8.55 -17.85 -7.88
C ARG A 116 7.51 -18.94 -7.64
N ASP A 117 7.35 -19.86 -8.58
CA ASP A 117 6.36 -20.95 -8.53
C ASP A 117 6.48 -21.84 -7.27
N ASN A 118 7.69 -21.96 -6.71
CA ASN A 118 7.96 -22.76 -5.52
C ASN A 118 7.84 -21.98 -4.20
N GLU A 119 7.50 -20.70 -4.25
CA GLU A 119 7.28 -19.85 -3.09
C GLU A 119 5.80 -19.85 -2.71
N LYS A 120 5.54 -19.93 -1.41
CA LYS A 120 4.17 -20.00 -0.88
C LYS A 120 3.79 -18.65 -0.26
N TYR A 121 2.54 -18.28 -0.38
CA TYR A 121 2.03 -17.08 0.28
C TYR A 121 0.64 -17.30 0.88
N ILE A 122 0.32 -16.48 1.86
CA ILE A 122 -1.02 -16.27 2.41
C ILE A 122 -1.22 -14.75 2.48
N CYS A 123 -2.41 -14.28 2.11
CA CYS A 123 -2.80 -12.90 2.22
C CYS A 123 -3.96 -12.74 3.19
N LEU A 124 -3.86 -11.78 4.08
CA LEU A 124 -4.94 -11.27 4.91
C LEU A 124 -5.26 -9.86 4.44
N PHE A 125 -6.30 -9.71 3.65
CA PHE A 125 -6.71 -8.41 3.09
C PHE A 125 -7.94 -7.87 3.80
N GLU A 126 -7.77 -6.74 4.48
CA GLU A 126 -8.88 -6.02 5.07
C GLU A 126 -9.50 -5.08 4.05
N THR A 127 -10.83 -5.11 3.95
CA THR A 127 -11.62 -4.17 3.14
C THR A 127 -12.95 -3.89 3.81
N GLN A 128 -13.71 -2.91 3.35
CA GLN A 128 -14.97 -2.53 3.99
C GLN A 128 -15.97 -3.68 3.97
N ASN A 129 -16.32 -4.20 2.80
CA ASN A 129 -17.30 -5.27 2.63
C ASN A 129 -17.06 -6.00 1.29
N GLU A 130 -17.92 -6.96 0.97
CA GLU A 130 -17.80 -7.76 -0.27
C GLU A 130 -17.84 -6.92 -1.55
N SER A 131 -18.59 -5.81 -1.58
CA SER A 131 -18.72 -4.97 -2.79
C SER A 131 -17.46 -4.13 -3.07
N THR A 132 -16.61 -3.91 -2.07
CA THR A 132 -15.34 -3.18 -2.19
C THR A 132 -14.16 -4.10 -2.47
N LYS A 133 -14.40 -5.40 -2.54
CA LYS A 133 -13.42 -6.39 -2.92
C LYS A 133 -13.08 -6.28 -4.41
N PHE A 134 -11.82 -6.15 -4.76
CA PHE A 134 -11.40 -6.18 -6.16
C PHE A 134 -11.36 -7.60 -6.71
N LYS A 135 -11.50 -7.72 -8.03
CA LYS A 135 -11.38 -9.01 -8.73
C LYS A 135 -9.89 -9.35 -8.88
N TYR A 136 -9.52 -10.51 -8.39
CA TYR A 136 -8.19 -11.09 -8.55
C TYR A 136 -8.32 -12.58 -8.79
N ASP A 137 -7.60 -13.10 -9.77
CA ASP A 137 -7.56 -14.53 -10.04
C ASP A 137 -6.64 -15.19 -8.99
N ASP A 138 -7.24 -15.87 -8.03
CA ASP A 138 -6.56 -16.61 -6.97
C ASP A 138 -6.95 -18.09 -7.02
N PRO A 139 -6.46 -18.87 -8.01
CA PRO A 139 -6.85 -20.25 -8.21
C PRO A 139 -6.48 -21.16 -7.03
N GLN A 140 -5.59 -20.71 -6.15
CA GLN A 140 -5.15 -21.46 -4.98
C GLN A 140 -5.85 -21.01 -3.68
N ASN A 141 -6.77 -20.06 -3.79
CA ASN A 141 -7.55 -19.51 -2.67
C ASN A 141 -6.69 -19.10 -1.46
N ARG A 142 -5.60 -18.37 -1.74
CA ARG A 142 -4.60 -17.94 -0.75
C ARG A 142 -4.91 -16.59 -0.15
N ILE A 143 -5.91 -15.88 -0.66
CA ILE A 143 -6.35 -14.58 -0.18
C ILE A 143 -7.56 -14.78 0.74
N GLU A 144 -7.36 -14.49 2.01
CA GLU A 144 -8.42 -14.39 3.01
C GLU A 144 -8.88 -12.93 3.10
N TRP A 145 -10.14 -12.69 2.76
CA TRP A 145 -10.77 -11.39 2.85
C TRP A 145 -11.39 -11.17 4.22
N ILE A 146 -11.08 -10.06 4.84
CA ILE A 146 -11.55 -9.67 6.18
C ILE A 146 -12.37 -8.40 6.04
N PHE A 147 -13.67 -8.50 6.26
CA PHE A 147 -14.59 -7.39 6.09
C PHE A 147 -14.81 -6.63 7.39
N ARG A 148 -14.56 -5.32 7.36
CA ARG A 148 -14.80 -4.42 8.50
C ARG A 148 -16.28 -4.15 8.72
N GLU A 149 -17.07 -4.20 7.65
CA GLU A 149 -18.48 -3.79 7.58
C GLU A 149 -18.63 -2.30 7.97
N ASP A 150 -19.47 -1.99 8.96
CA ASP A 150 -19.73 -0.62 9.41
C ASP A 150 -18.61 -0.02 10.27
N ILE A 151 -17.54 -0.75 10.52
CA ILE A 151 -16.42 -0.25 11.31
C ILE A 151 -15.51 0.60 10.43
N ALA A 152 -15.14 1.78 10.92
CA ALA A 152 -14.27 2.69 10.21
C ALA A 152 -12.89 2.06 9.93
N ALA A 153 -12.28 2.44 8.81
CA ALA A 153 -10.93 2.01 8.47
C ALA A 153 -9.93 2.35 9.60
N GLY A 154 -9.03 1.42 9.90
CA GLY A 154 -8.06 1.53 11.00
C GLY A 154 -8.62 1.26 12.40
N GLU A 155 -9.91 0.94 12.55
CA GLU A 155 -10.55 0.56 13.81
C GLU A 155 -10.96 -0.91 13.86
N GLY A 156 -10.77 -1.62 12.76
CA GLY A 156 -11.15 -3.03 12.65
C GLY A 156 -10.41 -3.92 13.64
N THR A 157 -11.16 -4.74 14.36
CA THR A 157 -10.61 -5.74 15.28
C THR A 157 -10.52 -7.13 14.67
N LYS A 158 -11.25 -7.39 13.58
CA LYS A 158 -11.30 -8.71 12.92
C LYS A 158 -9.92 -9.12 12.39
N LEU A 159 -9.22 -8.19 11.72
CA LEU A 159 -7.86 -8.43 11.23
C LEU A 159 -6.90 -8.74 12.38
N LEU A 160 -6.94 -7.95 13.47
CA LEU A 160 -6.11 -8.18 14.65
C LEU A 160 -6.36 -9.55 15.27
N LYS A 161 -7.63 -9.92 15.48
CA LYS A 161 -8.03 -11.24 16.01
C LYS A 161 -7.56 -12.38 15.09
N ARG A 162 -7.64 -12.19 13.77
CA ARG A 162 -7.16 -13.20 12.81
C ARG A 162 -5.65 -13.39 12.91
N VAL A 163 -4.90 -12.28 13.06
CA VAL A 163 -3.44 -12.30 13.24
C VAL A 163 -3.04 -12.93 14.58
N GLU A 164 -3.77 -12.66 15.66
CA GLU A 164 -3.53 -13.28 16.98
C GLU A 164 -3.64 -14.81 16.95
N ASN A 165 -4.56 -15.33 16.15
CA ASN A 165 -4.81 -16.76 15.98
C ASN A 165 -4.04 -17.39 14.81
N LEU A 166 -3.07 -16.66 14.24
CA LEU A 166 -2.29 -17.17 13.12
C LEU A 166 -1.22 -18.14 13.63
N SER A 167 -1.18 -19.32 13.03
CA SER A 167 -0.13 -20.32 13.25
C SER A 167 0.63 -20.56 11.94
N MET A 168 1.91 -20.21 11.92
CA MET A 168 2.80 -20.41 10.78
C MET A 168 4.19 -20.80 11.26
N ASP A 169 4.89 -21.62 10.45
CA ASP A 169 6.31 -21.88 10.69
C ASP A 169 7.12 -20.61 10.37
N PRO A 170 7.84 -20.03 11.34
CA PRO A 170 8.66 -18.84 11.11
C PRO A 170 9.91 -19.11 10.25
N LYS A 171 10.25 -20.38 10.01
CA LYS A 171 11.41 -20.74 9.21
C LYS A 171 11.22 -20.32 7.76
N ASN A 172 12.14 -19.52 7.24
CA ASN A 172 12.10 -18.99 5.87
C ASN A 172 10.82 -18.18 5.55
N LEU A 173 10.18 -17.63 6.59
CA LEU A 173 9.01 -16.75 6.46
C LEU A 173 9.44 -15.29 6.33
N TYR A 174 8.80 -14.58 5.43
CA TYR A 174 8.87 -13.13 5.33
C TYR A 174 7.47 -12.53 5.47
N VAL A 175 7.34 -11.50 6.29
CA VAL A 175 6.07 -10.82 6.54
C VAL A 175 6.10 -9.41 5.97
N PHE A 176 5.22 -9.15 5.02
CA PHE A 176 4.89 -7.81 4.55
C PHE A 176 3.58 -7.37 5.22
N CYS A 177 3.60 -6.21 5.87
CA CYS A 177 2.41 -5.66 6.50
C CYS A 177 2.36 -4.15 6.31
N ALA A 178 1.31 -3.65 5.66
CA ALA A 178 1.15 -2.21 5.46
C ALA A 178 -0.32 -1.78 5.52
N GLY A 179 -0.55 -0.52 5.93
CA GLY A 179 -1.87 0.06 6.12
C GLY A 179 -1.88 1.16 7.18
N GLU A 180 -2.93 1.23 8.03
CA GLU A 180 -3.03 2.23 9.09
C GLU A 180 -1.91 2.05 10.15
N ALA A 181 -1.22 3.15 10.46
CA ALA A 181 0.04 3.12 11.24
C ALA A 181 -0.10 2.52 12.65
N LYS A 182 -1.20 2.80 13.37
CA LYS A 182 -1.43 2.26 14.73
C LYS A 182 -1.75 0.77 14.66
N GLN A 183 -2.60 0.37 13.73
CA GLN A 183 -2.97 -1.03 13.51
C GLN A 183 -1.73 -1.87 13.13
N ILE A 184 -0.91 -1.38 12.19
CA ILE A 184 0.35 -2.01 11.78
C ILE A 184 1.32 -2.17 12.94
N SER A 185 1.42 -1.17 13.83
CA SER A 185 2.26 -1.26 15.04
C SER A 185 1.82 -2.36 15.99
N ILE A 186 0.50 -2.55 16.16
CA ILE A 186 -0.06 -3.61 17.01
C ILE A 186 0.21 -4.97 16.37
N ILE A 187 -0.07 -5.14 15.08
CA ILE A 187 0.17 -6.38 14.32
C ILE A 187 1.64 -6.78 14.41
N ARG A 188 2.56 -5.82 14.23
CA ARG A 188 4.00 -6.07 14.36
C ARG A 188 4.38 -6.66 15.72
N LYS A 189 3.86 -6.08 16.81
CA LYS A 189 4.13 -6.57 18.18
C LYS A 189 3.59 -7.99 18.38
N THR A 190 2.37 -8.24 17.90
CA THR A 190 1.70 -9.54 17.97
C THR A 190 2.49 -10.61 17.23
N LEU A 191 2.83 -10.39 15.97
CA LEU A 191 3.57 -11.37 15.17
C LEU A 191 4.99 -11.61 15.69
N LYS A 192 5.68 -10.54 16.11
CA LYS A 192 7.00 -10.69 16.72
C LYS A 192 6.96 -11.54 17.97
N LYS A 193 5.92 -11.40 18.81
CA LYS A 193 5.72 -12.22 20.01
C LYS A 193 5.36 -13.67 19.67
N ASN A 194 4.41 -13.87 18.74
CA ASN A 194 3.85 -15.20 18.47
C ASN A 194 4.76 -16.08 17.61
N LEU A 195 5.46 -15.47 16.64
CA LEU A 195 6.30 -16.19 15.68
C LEU A 195 7.80 -16.02 15.92
N SER A 196 8.23 -15.22 16.91
CA SER A 196 9.64 -14.94 17.20
C SER A 196 10.45 -14.47 15.98
N LEU A 197 9.85 -13.63 15.12
CA LEU A 197 10.46 -13.15 13.89
C LEU A 197 11.64 -12.21 14.13
N ASN A 198 12.68 -12.34 13.34
CA ASN A 198 13.80 -11.42 13.27
C ASN A 198 13.44 -10.15 12.49
N ALA A 199 14.24 -9.09 12.61
CA ALA A 199 13.96 -7.81 11.96
C ALA A 199 14.01 -7.88 10.44
N ASP A 200 14.89 -8.69 9.87
CA ASP A 200 15.06 -8.91 8.43
C ASP A 200 13.94 -9.74 7.81
N GLN A 201 13.16 -10.46 8.61
CA GLN A 201 11.96 -11.18 8.18
C GLN A 201 10.70 -10.30 8.08
N MET A 202 10.81 -9.01 8.37
CA MET A 202 9.65 -8.14 8.55
C MET A 202 9.77 -6.83 7.79
N SER A 203 8.80 -6.54 6.92
CA SER A 203 8.55 -5.23 6.34
C SER A 203 7.21 -4.70 6.86
N PHE A 204 7.24 -3.70 7.73
CA PHE A 204 6.06 -3.10 8.34
C PHE A 204 6.03 -1.60 8.09
N THR A 205 5.04 -1.12 7.33
CA THR A 205 4.96 0.28 6.91
C THR A 205 3.57 0.86 7.16
N GLY A 206 3.50 1.95 7.93
CA GLY A 206 2.28 2.76 8.02
C GLY A 206 2.12 3.60 6.76
N TYR A 207 1.13 3.29 5.94
CA TYR A 207 0.84 4.03 4.71
C TYR A 207 0.02 5.29 5.00
N TRP A 208 -0.82 5.24 6.00
CA TRP A 208 -1.63 6.36 6.45
C TRP A 208 -1.84 6.33 7.96
N ARG A 209 -2.35 7.41 8.47
CA ARG A 209 -2.68 7.55 9.90
C ARG A 209 -4.07 8.13 10.03
N LYS A 210 -4.91 7.47 10.79
CA LYS A 210 -6.18 8.04 11.19
C LYS A 210 -5.93 9.27 12.06
N THR A 211 -6.38 10.42 11.58
CA THR A 211 -6.49 11.64 12.39
C THR A 211 -7.80 11.56 13.15
N GLY A 212 -7.74 11.71 14.47
CA GLY A 212 -8.89 11.70 15.37
C GLY A 212 -9.85 12.84 15.13
#